data_df91ac852f5deb98cd9e2ec3946f6298
#
_entry.id   df91ac852f5deb98cd9e2ec3946f6298
#
_cell.length_a   1.000
_cell.length_b   1.000
_cell.length_c   1.000
_cell.angle_alpha   90.00
_cell.angle_beta   90.00
_cell.angle_gamma   90.00
#
_symmetry.space_group_name_H-M   'P 1'
#
loop_
_entity.id
_entity.type
_entity.pdbx_description
1 polymer ?
#
loop_
_entity_poly.entity_id
_entity_poly.type
_entity_poly.pdbx_seq_one_letter_code
_entity_poly.pdbx_strand_id
1 'polypeptide(L)'
;LLNVGSNTIQRRAMEVASGVVGRLESLGLESPDIEQIQDAAEYVLGEMGLQETAKAFILYRAERSRVRELNTRLMRTLHDITFSDAAKSDLKRENANIDGDTAMGTMLKYGSESAKHFYTSIMLKPEHSRAHQEGDIHIHDLDFYSLTMTCCQIDLQKLFKNGFNTGHGHLRAPRDIRSYAALAAIAIQSNQNDQHGGQSIPNFDYAMSDGVRITYRKFYQSNLLKSLSLLTGKDQKDLEQDIKRLHAEMDEVGLRPTLEPNQEFVDAETRELSKIFDPEIVIQAQKFAEKEAYAETDKTTFQAMEAFVHNLNSMHSRAGAQTPFS
;
A
#
# COMPACT_ATOMS: atom_id res chain seq x y z
N LEU A 1 52.54 21.17 -25.23
CA LEU A 1 52.17 22.28 -24.36
C LEU A 1 53.39 23.20 -24.17
N LEU A 2 53.22 24.39 -24.59
CA LEU A 2 54.05 25.52 -24.82
C LEU A 2 55.05 25.82 -23.68
N ASN A 3 56.31 25.81 -24.03
CA ASN A 3 57.44 26.38 -23.29
C ASN A 3 57.32 27.93 -23.31
N VAL A 4 56.24 28.49 -22.80
CA VAL A 4 56.12 29.93 -22.60
C VAL A 4 56.53 30.20 -21.17
N GLY A 5 57.58 31.03 -21.00
CA GLY A 5 58.12 31.31 -19.66
C GLY A 5 57.04 31.79 -18.67
N SER A 6 57.19 31.42 -17.43
CA SER A 6 56.21 31.66 -16.33
C SER A 6 55.64 33.11 -16.30
N ASN A 7 56.50 34.10 -16.59
CA ASN A 7 56.11 35.54 -16.63
C ASN A 7 55.14 35.88 -17.77
N THR A 8 55.22 35.18 -18.91
CA THR A 8 54.32 35.42 -20.05
C THR A 8 52.91 34.81 -19.77
N ILE A 9 52.85 33.67 -19.11
CA ILE A 9 51.60 33.03 -18.72
C ILE A 9 50.89 33.89 -17.67
N GLN A 10 51.60 34.37 -16.65
CA GLN A 10 51.02 35.23 -15.61
C GLN A 10 50.48 36.55 -16.18
N ARG A 11 51.24 37.19 -17.09
CA ARG A 11 50.82 38.42 -17.75
C ARG A 11 49.53 38.20 -18.55
N ARG A 12 49.44 37.14 -19.35
CA ARG A 12 48.21 36.83 -20.11
C ARG A 12 47.04 36.49 -19.22
N ALA A 13 47.24 35.75 -18.12
CA ALA A 13 46.19 35.46 -17.15
C ALA A 13 45.66 36.75 -16.50
N MET A 14 46.51 37.74 -16.18
CA MET A 14 46.13 39.04 -15.68
C MET A 14 45.32 39.87 -16.71
N GLU A 15 45.76 39.84 -17.98
CA GLU A 15 45.05 40.51 -19.08
C GLU A 15 43.64 39.94 -19.25
N VAL A 16 43.47 38.60 -19.20
CA VAL A 16 42.16 37.96 -19.21
C VAL A 16 41.34 38.35 -17.99
N ALA A 17 41.90 38.28 -16.80
CA ALA A 17 41.20 38.66 -15.55
C ALA A 17 40.72 40.13 -15.58
N SER A 18 41.54 41.06 -16.04
CA SER A 18 41.15 42.46 -16.21
C SER A 18 40.03 42.62 -17.25
N GLY A 19 40.06 41.87 -18.34
CA GLY A 19 39.02 41.82 -19.35
C GLY A 19 37.70 41.32 -18.78
N VAL A 20 37.74 40.26 -17.95
CA VAL A 20 36.54 39.73 -17.26
C VAL A 20 35.90 40.78 -16.34
N VAL A 21 36.71 41.47 -15.53
CA VAL A 21 36.22 42.55 -14.66
C VAL A 21 35.56 43.64 -15.51
N GLY A 22 36.24 44.16 -16.56
CA GLY A 22 35.67 45.16 -17.42
C GLY A 22 34.40 44.71 -18.14
N ARG A 23 34.28 43.43 -18.48
CA ARG A 23 33.08 42.86 -19.07
C ARG A 23 31.91 42.86 -18.07
N LEU A 24 32.16 42.42 -16.84
CA LEU A 24 31.16 42.39 -15.78
C LEU A 24 30.67 43.81 -15.41
N GLU A 25 31.59 44.77 -15.35
CA GLU A 25 31.25 46.17 -15.11
C GLU A 25 30.40 46.75 -16.28
N SER A 26 30.74 46.40 -17.52
CA SER A 26 29.96 46.83 -18.71
C SER A 26 28.54 46.27 -18.73
N LEU A 27 28.28 45.15 -18.07
CA LEU A 27 26.98 44.53 -17.88
C LEU A 27 26.23 45.08 -16.68
N GLY A 28 26.82 46.00 -15.91
CA GLY A 28 26.15 46.61 -14.75
C GLY A 28 25.98 45.65 -13.56
N LEU A 29 26.81 44.60 -13.48
CA LEU A 29 26.69 43.56 -12.43
C LEU A 29 27.51 43.95 -11.22
N GLU A 30 26.83 44.41 -10.14
CA GLU A 30 27.50 44.81 -8.89
C GLU A 30 27.93 43.58 -8.06
N SER A 31 27.22 42.46 -8.19
CA SER A 31 27.46 41.23 -7.42
C SER A 31 27.26 39.99 -8.31
N PRO A 32 28.16 39.76 -9.28
CA PRO A 32 27.99 38.64 -10.23
C PRO A 32 28.11 37.30 -9.52
N ASP A 33 27.29 36.36 -9.92
CA ASP A 33 27.41 34.96 -9.53
C ASP A 33 28.53 34.25 -10.29
N ILE A 34 28.84 33.02 -9.86
CA ILE A 34 29.96 32.26 -10.43
C ILE A 34 29.73 31.90 -11.90
N GLU A 35 28.51 31.70 -12.34
CA GLU A 35 28.19 31.39 -13.73
C GLU A 35 28.38 32.61 -14.61
N GLN A 36 27.96 33.80 -14.14
CA GLN A 36 28.19 35.07 -14.83
C GLN A 36 29.67 35.41 -14.98
N ILE A 37 30.46 35.12 -13.95
CA ILE A 37 31.94 35.28 -14.01
C ILE A 37 32.56 34.33 -15.04
N GLN A 38 32.09 33.09 -15.08
CA GLN A 38 32.58 32.08 -16.04
C GLN A 38 32.19 32.42 -17.48
N ASP A 39 30.93 32.87 -17.70
CA ASP A 39 30.48 33.32 -19.02
C ASP A 39 31.29 34.53 -19.52
N ALA A 40 31.59 35.48 -18.64
CA ALA A 40 32.44 36.61 -18.96
C ALA A 40 33.88 36.14 -19.32
N ALA A 41 34.39 35.13 -18.63
CA ALA A 41 35.73 34.56 -18.93
C ALA A 41 35.75 33.86 -20.30
N GLU A 42 34.74 33.09 -20.64
CA GLU A 42 34.57 32.46 -21.95
C GLU A 42 34.53 33.50 -23.06
N TYR A 43 33.74 34.55 -22.88
CA TYR A 43 33.62 35.65 -23.83
C TYR A 43 34.97 36.36 -24.05
N VAL A 44 35.67 36.75 -22.98
CA VAL A 44 36.95 37.45 -23.03
C VAL A 44 38.05 36.60 -23.68
N LEU A 45 38.11 35.30 -23.37
CA LEU A 45 39.04 34.38 -24.01
C LEU A 45 38.81 34.29 -25.52
N GLY A 46 37.53 34.31 -25.96
CA GLY A 46 37.16 34.34 -27.37
C GLY A 46 37.59 35.64 -28.05
N GLU A 47 37.28 36.79 -27.44
CA GLU A 47 37.65 38.14 -27.94
C GLU A 47 39.16 38.32 -28.08
N MET A 48 39.91 37.78 -27.14
CA MET A 48 41.38 37.83 -27.18
C MET A 48 42.02 36.83 -28.17
N GLY A 49 41.21 36.09 -28.93
CA GLY A 49 41.69 35.09 -29.91
C GLY A 49 42.34 33.86 -29.27
N LEU A 50 42.12 33.61 -27.98
CA LEU A 50 42.67 32.48 -27.24
C LEU A 50 41.77 31.24 -27.34
N GLN A 51 41.40 30.86 -28.58
CA GLN A 51 40.37 29.84 -28.84
C GLN A 51 40.68 28.47 -28.20
N GLU A 52 41.93 28.00 -28.23
CA GLU A 52 42.31 26.73 -27.60
C GLU A 52 42.12 26.78 -26.06
N THR A 53 42.46 27.94 -25.46
CA THR A 53 42.27 28.16 -24.02
C THR A 53 40.79 28.26 -23.65
N ALA A 54 39.99 28.96 -24.48
CA ALA A 54 38.53 29.04 -24.30
C ALA A 54 37.89 27.66 -24.37
N LYS A 55 38.27 26.86 -25.37
CA LYS A 55 37.81 25.47 -25.50
C LYS A 55 38.18 24.61 -24.27
N ALA A 56 39.41 24.69 -23.83
CA ALA A 56 39.88 23.97 -22.65
C ALA A 56 39.15 24.43 -21.37
N PHE A 57 38.84 25.74 -21.25
CA PHE A 57 38.09 26.30 -20.15
C PHE A 57 36.63 25.83 -20.14
N ILE A 58 35.95 25.83 -21.29
CA ILE A 58 34.57 25.33 -21.44
C ILE A 58 34.49 23.84 -21.05
N LEU A 59 35.40 23.02 -21.53
CA LEU A 59 35.47 21.59 -21.17
C LEU A 59 35.73 21.39 -19.68
N TYR A 60 36.64 22.15 -19.09
CA TYR A 60 36.95 22.12 -17.68
C TYR A 60 35.71 22.55 -16.84
N ARG A 61 35.03 23.63 -17.24
CA ARG A 61 33.77 24.10 -16.61
C ARG A 61 32.69 23.02 -16.65
N ALA A 62 32.45 22.42 -17.83
CA ALA A 62 31.50 21.34 -18.00
C ALA A 62 31.81 20.15 -17.09
N GLU A 63 33.07 19.72 -17.03
CA GLU A 63 33.49 18.63 -16.16
C GLU A 63 33.32 18.97 -14.66
N ARG A 64 33.66 20.20 -14.26
CA ARG A 64 33.47 20.66 -12.88
C ARG A 64 31.99 20.77 -12.50
N SER A 65 31.12 21.20 -13.42
CA SER A 65 29.65 21.22 -13.20
C SER A 65 29.12 19.80 -13.06
N ARG A 66 29.53 18.89 -13.94
CA ARG A 66 29.20 17.45 -13.84
C ARG A 66 29.63 16.85 -12.51
N VAL A 67 30.86 17.12 -12.05
CA VAL A 67 31.38 16.64 -10.75
C VAL A 67 30.58 17.24 -9.59
N ARG A 68 30.18 18.51 -9.65
CA ARG A 68 29.32 19.13 -8.64
C ARG A 68 27.95 18.47 -8.59
N GLU A 69 27.31 18.22 -9.74
CA GLU A 69 26.03 17.52 -9.84
C GLU A 69 26.11 16.10 -9.26
N LEU A 70 27.14 15.34 -9.63
CA LEU A 70 27.38 13.99 -9.09
C LEU A 70 27.66 13.97 -7.58
N ASN A 71 28.17 15.07 -7.02
CA ASN A 71 28.49 15.19 -5.60
C ASN A 71 27.37 15.84 -4.77
N THR A 72 26.18 16.05 -5.35
CA THR A 72 25.04 16.49 -4.54
C THR A 72 24.69 15.44 -3.48
N ARG A 73 24.12 15.86 -2.37
CA ARG A 73 23.67 14.95 -1.30
C ARG A 73 22.74 13.87 -1.88
N LEU A 74 21.80 14.28 -2.74
CA LEU A 74 20.87 13.35 -3.37
C LEU A 74 21.60 12.29 -4.22
N MET A 75 22.54 12.71 -5.08
CA MET A 75 23.27 11.76 -5.94
C MET A 75 24.12 10.78 -5.14
N ARG A 76 24.73 11.21 -4.04
CA ARG A 76 25.44 10.30 -3.14
C ARG A 76 24.49 9.30 -2.49
N THR A 77 23.32 9.75 -2.00
CA THR A 77 22.31 8.86 -1.45
C THR A 77 21.83 7.82 -2.47
N LEU A 78 21.54 8.24 -3.71
CA LEU A 78 21.14 7.30 -4.78
C LEU A 78 22.27 6.32 -5.15
N HIS A 79 23.52 6.78 -5.18
CA HIS A 79 24.68 5.91 -5.35
C HIS A 79 24.77 4.85 -4.25
N ASP A 80 24.60 5.25 -2.99
CA ASP A 80 24.67 4.34 -1.85
C ASP A 80 23.52 3.32 -1.87
N ILE A 81 22.30 3.73 -2.23
CA ILE A 81 21.18 2.81 -2.45
C ILE A 81 21.52 1.80 -3.56
N THR A 82 22.21 2.22 -4.62
CA THR A 82 22.53 1.36 -5.75
C THR A 82 23.59 0.31 -5.42
N PHE A 83 24.67 0.73 -4.77
CA PHE A 83 25.89 -0.07 -4.67
C PHE A 83 26.22 -0.60 -3.27
N SER A 84 25.53 -0.13 -2.22
CA SER A 84 25.74 -0.66 -0.88
C SER A 84 24.95 -1.94 -0.65
N ASP A 85 25.56 -2.89 0.08
CA ASP A 85 24.89 -4.11 0.55
C ASP A 85 23.78 -3.74 1.55
N ALA A 86 22.58 -4.30 1.36
CA ALA A 86 21.43 -4.07 2.25
C ALA A 86 21.73 -4.45 3.70
N ALA A 87 22.57 -5.47 3.93
CA ALA A 87 22.98 -5.86 5.27
C ALA A 87 23.82 -4.79 6.00
N LYS A 88 24.41 -3.85 5.25
CA LYS A 88 25.32 -2.81 5.76
C LYS A 88 24.77 -1.39 5.61
N SER A 89 23.62 -1.22 4.98
CA SER A 89 23.03 0.10 4.70
C SER A 89 21.76 0.32 5.51
N ASP A 90 21.80 1.26 6.45
CA ASP A 90 20.62 1.68 7.20
C ASP A 90 19.54 2.27 6.27
N LEU A 91 19.94 2.96 5.20
CA LEU A 91 19.04 3.50 4.19
C LEU A 91 18.19 2.42 3.51
N LYS A 92 18.73 1.23 3.27
CA LYS A 92 17.98 0.11 2.68
C LYS A 92 17.04 -0.57 3.67
N ARG A 93 17.27 -0.45 4.98
CA ARG A 93 16.50 -1.08 6.05
C ARG A 93 15.57 -0.12 6.80
N GLU A 94 15.54 1.14 6.42
CA GLU A 94 14.77 2.19 7.10
C GLU A 94 13.25 1.86 7.18
N ASN A 95 12.72 1.14 6.19
CA ASN A 95 11.33 0.75 6.18
C ASN A 95 11.19 -0.79 6.16
N ALA A 96 10.70 -1.38 7.25
CA ALA A 96 10.48 -2.82 7.36
C ALA A 96 9.48 -3.41 6.34
N ASN A 97 8.64 -2.56 5.75
CA ASN A 97 7.63 -2.96 4.76
C ASN A 97 8.14 -2.98 3.32
N ILE A 98 9.38 -2.54 3.08
CA ILE A 98 10.00 -2.48 1.75
C ILE A 98 11.31 -3.25 1.77
N ASP A 99 11.40 -4.28 0.95
CA ASP A 99 12.66 -4.99 0.73
C ASP A 99 13.51 -4.24 -0.31
N GLY A 100 14.52 -3.53 0.18
CA GLY A 100 15.43 -2.72 -0.63
C GLY A 100 16.32 -3.51 -1.58
N ASP A 101 16.39 -4.84 -1.44
CA ASP A 101 17.17 -5.72 -2.34
C ASP A 101 16.37 -6.19 -3.55
N THR A 102 15.06 -5.90 -3.61
CA THR A 102 14.24 -6.13 -4.80
C THR A 102 14.32 -4.93 -5.76
N ALA A 103 14.16 -5.18 -7.06
CA ALA A 103 14.17 -4.11 -8.08
C ALA A 103 13.12 -3.03 -7.78
N MET A 104 11.91 -3.42 -7.37
CA MET A 104 10.86 -2.47 -7.03
C MET A 104 11.12 -1.76 -5.69
N GLY A 105 11.68 -2.46 -4.71
CA GLY A 105 12.10 -1.86 -3.45
C GLY A 105 13.18 -0.79 -3.66
N THR A 106 14.17 -1.06 -4.50
CA THR A 106 15.17 -0.07 -4.90
C THR A 106 14.54 1.16 -5.57
N MET A 107 13.60 0.96 -6.50
CA MET A 107 12.89 2.07 -7.16
C MET A 107 12.04 2.87 -6.18
N LEU A 108 11.37 2.23 -5.23
CA LEU A 108 10.63 2.91 -4.17
C LEU A 108 11.56 3.75 -3.28
N LYS A 109 12.75 3.24 -2.97
CA LYS A 109 13.76 4.00 -2.20
C LYS A 109 14.28 5.21 -2.97
N TYR A 110 14.53 5.09 -4.27
CA TYR A 110 14.87 6.26 -5.09
C TYR A 110 13.76 7.31 -5.06
N GLY A 111 12.50 6.89 -5.19
CA GLY A 111 11.35 7.79 -5.11
C GLY A 111 11.26 8.49 -3.75
N SER A 112 11.37 7.73 -2.67
CA SER A 112 11.33 8.23 -1.30
C SER A 112 12.42 9.28 -1.05
N GLU A 113 13.69 8.97 -1.32
CA GLU A 113 14.80 9.91 -1.08
C GLU A 113 14.74 11.15 -1.98
N SER A 114 14.28 10.99 -3.23
CA SER A 114 14.07 12.13 -4.13
C SER A 114 12.94 13.04 -3.63
N ALA A 115 11.85 12.47 -3.13
CA ALA A 115 10.73 13.21 -2.57
C ALA A 115 11.13 13.95 -1.28
N LYS A 116 11.82 13.29 -0.35
CA LYS A 116 12.36 13.92 0.86
C LYS A 116 13.26 15.12 0.50
N HIS A 117 14.14 14.95 -0.49
CA HIS A 117 14.99 16.04 -0.95
C HIS A 117 14.19 17.21 -1.54
N PHE A 118 13.18 16.92 -2.35
CA PHE A 118 12.29 17.92 -2.92
C PHE A 118 11.55 18.71 -1.83
N TYR A 119 10.93 18.00 -0.87
CA TYR A 119 10.17 18.66 0.19
C TYR A 119 11.06 19.50 1.10
N THR A 120 12.25 19.00 1.49
CA THR A 120 13.17 19.78 2.33
C THR A 120 13.78 20.97 1.61
N SER A 121 14.02 20.88 0.29
CA SER A 121 14.71 21.94 -0.44
C SER A 121 13.77 23.00 -1.01
N ILE A 122 12.51 22.65 -1.30
CA ILE A 122 11.60 23.51 -2.08
C ILE A 122 10.29 23.81 -1.35
N MET A 123 9.70 22.82 -0.67
CA MET A 123 8.35 22.96 -0.12
C MET A 123 8.31 23.43 1.33
N LEU A 124 9.19 22.94 2.17
CA LEU A 124 9.27 23.34 3.56
C LEU A 124 9.85 24.76 3.67
N LYS A 125 9.38 25.51 4.67
CA LYS A 125 10.04 26.76 5.03
C LYS A 125 11.47 26.48 5.48
N PRO A 126 12.44 27.38 5.16
CA PRO A 126 13.85 27.15 5.49
C PRO A 126 14.12 26.82 6.96
N GLU A 127 13.41 27.46 7.90
CA GLU A 127 13.52 27.16 9.32
C GLU A 127 13.05 25.77 9.70
N HIS A 128 11.96 25.26 9.11
CA HIS A 128 11.45 23.91 9.38
C HIS A 128 12.35 22.85 8.74
N SER A 129 12.83 23.11 7.52
CA SER A 129 13.76 22.24 6.84
C SER A 129 15.07 22.07 7.62
N ARG A 130 15.60 23.19 8.14
CA ARG A 130 16.81 23.20 8.98
C ARG A 130 16.58 22.41 10.26
N ALA A 131 15.52 22.73 11.02
CA ALA A 131 15.19 22.04 12.26
C ALA A 131 15.05 20.52 12.08
N HIS A 132 14.43 20.09 10.95
CA HIS A 132 14.32 18.67 10.61
C HIS A 132 15.67 18.04 10.27
N GLN A 133 16.52 18.73 9.51
CA GLN A 133 17.84 18.21 9.10
C GLN A 133 18.86 18.20 10.25
N GLU A 134 18.74 19.12 11.21
CA GLU A 134 19.58 19.21 12.41
C GLU A 134 19.09 18.28 13.53
N GLY A 135 17.89 17.71 13.39
CA GLY A 135 17.31 16.78 14.37
C GLY A 135 16.54 17.42 15.50
N ASP A 136 16.29 18.73 15.46
CA ASP A 136 15.48 19.44 16.45
C ASP A 136 14.02 19.01 16.42
N ILE A 137 13.52 18.67 15.21
CA ILE A 137 12.21 18.07 14.98
C ILE A 137 12.32 16.90 14.01
N HIS A 138 11.34 15.99 14.08
CA HIS A 138 11.20 14.92 13.09
C HIS A 138 9.86 15.08 12.37
N ILE A 139 9.89 15.23 11.02
CA ILE A 139 8.69 15.18 10.18
C ILE A 139 8.57 13.75 9.70
N HIS A 140 7.59 13.03 10.22
CA HIS A 140 7.33 11.63 9.89
C HIS A 140 6.78 11.51 8.45
N ASP A 141 7.15 10.46 7.73
CA ASP A 141 6.69 10.18 6.37
C ASP A 141 6.85 11.36 5.40
N LEU A 142 7.98 12.06 5.50
CA LEU A 142 8.24 13.28 4.73
C LEU A 142 8.21 13.03 3.21
N ASP A 143 8.52 11.84 2.76
CA ASP A 143 8.42 11.42 1.36
C ASP A 143 6.98 11.41 0.82
N PHE A 144 5.98 11.33 1.71
CA PHE A 144 4.56 11.37 1.39
C PHE A 144 3.87 12.69 1.83
N TYR A 145 4.63 13.72 2.15
CA TYR A 145 4.18 14.95 2.80
C TYR A 145 2.89 15.58 2.24
N SER A 146 2.64 15.50 0.95
CA SER A 146 1.47 16.15 0.32
C SER A 146 0.61 15.21 -0.52
N LEU A 147 0.95 13.94 -0.67
CA LEU A 147 0.37 13.09 -1.71
C LEU A 147 -0.60 12.02 -1.25
N THR A 148 -0.64 11.71 0.05
CA THR A 148 -1.43 10.57 0.52
C THR A 148 -1.91 10.75 1.97
N MET A 149 -2.89 9.93 2.33
CA MET A 149 -3.28 9.72 3.70
C MET A 149 -2.30 8.76 4.38
N THR A 150 -1.97 9.03 5.63
CA THR A 150 -1.20 8.13 6.48
C THR A 150 -2.14 7.47 7.48
N CYS A 151 -1.97 6.19 7.74
CA CYS A 151 -2.74 5.40 8.69
C CYS A 151 -4.27 5.54 8.56
N CYS A 152 -4.98 4.45 8.45
CA CYS A 152 -6.43 4.50 8.31
C CYS A 152 -7.14 3.37 9.06
N GLN A 153 -8.43 3.55 9.27
CA GLN A 153 -9.34 2.53 9.77
C GLN A 153 -10.29 2.10 8.63
N ILE A 154 -10.48 0.78 8.49
CA ILE A 154 -11.32 0.21 7.46
C ILE A 154 -12.63 -0.26 8.09
N ASP A 155 -13.76 0.29 7.64
CA ASP A 155 -15.09 -0.11 8.06
C ASP A 155 -15.60 -1.26 7.17
N LEU A 156 -15.29 -2.50 7.54
CA LEU A 156 -15.71 -3.69 6.80
C LEU A 156 -17.22 -3.87 6.77
N GLN A 157 -17.96 -3.51 7.82
CA GLN A 157 -19.41 -3.63 7.83
C GLN A 157 -20.05 -2.79 6.72
N LYS A 158 -19.55 -1.57 6.55
CA LYS A 158 -19.99 -0.68 5.48
C LYS A 158 -19.62 -1.21 4.09
N LEU A 159 -18.40 -1.72 3.92
CA LEU A 159 -17.93 -2.30 2.66
C LEU A 159 -18.72 -3.54 2.27
N PHE A 160 -19.03 -4.40 3.22
CA PHE A 160 -19.71 -5.68 2.96
C PHE A 160 -21.22 -5.53 2.70
N LYS A 161 -21.85 -4.46 3.17
CA LYS A 161 -23.29 -4.25 3.00
C LYS A 161 -23.73 -4.29 1.53
N ASN A 162 -22.98 -3.62 0.66
CA ASN A 162 -23.33 -3.50 -0.77
C ASN A 162 -22.20 -3.97 -1.70
N GLY A 163 -21.09 -4.46 -1.14
CA GLY A 163 -19.85 -4.64 -1.88
C GLY A 163 -19.11 -3.32 -2.07
N PHE A 164 -17.95 -3.38 -2.72
CA PHE A 164 -17.09 -2.21 -2.90
C PHE A 164 -16.28 -2.30 -4.19
N ASN A 165 -15.67 -1.18 -4.59
CA ASN A 165 -14.82 -1.09 -5.77
C ASN A 165 -13.38 -0.79 -5.35
N THR A 166 -12.42 -1.53 -5.90
CA THR A 166 -10.97 -1.37 -5.67
C THR A 166 -10.28 -0.53 -6.75
N GLY A 167 -11.03 0.12 -7.63
CA GLY A 167 -10.48 0.78 -8.82
C GLY A 167 -10.37 -0.15 -10.04
N HIS A 168 -10.41 -1.48 -9.84
CA HIS A 168 -10.29 -2.48 -10.90
C HIS A 168 -11.58 -3.27 -11.16
N GLY A 169 -12.68 -2.89 -10.54
CA GLY A 169 -13.99 -3.51 -10.68
C GLY A 169 -14.75 -3.63 -9.36
N HIS A 170 -16.05 -3.91 -9.47
CA HIS A 170 -16.93 -4.05 -8.32
C HIS A 170 -16.89 -5.45 -7.74
N LEU A 171 -16.65 -5.55 -6.45
CA LEU A 171 -16.74 -6.77 -5.65
C LEU A 171 -18.09 -6.81 -4.96
N ARG A 172 -18.88 -7.85 -5.23
CA ARG A 172 -20.19 -8.02 -4.61
C ARG A 172 -20.12 -8.24 -3.10
N ALA A 173 -21.20 -8.02 -2.39
CA ALA A 173 -21.35 -8.37 -0.98
C ALA A 173 -20.99 -9.86 -0.73
N PRO A 174 -20.28 -10.18 0.36
CA PRO A 174 -19.94 -11.56 0.72
C PRO A 174 -21.17 -12.37 1.13
N ARG A 175 -21.09 -13.70 0.98
CA ARG A 175 -22.23 -14.60 1.20
C ARG A 175 -21.98 -15.74 2.20
N ASP A 176 -20.78 -15.84 2.74
CA ASP A 176 -20.37 -16.82 3.75
C ASP A 176 -19.02 -16.40 4.34
N ILE A 177 -18.61 -17.02 5.45
CA ILE A 177 -17.40 -16.65 6.18
C ILE A 177 -16.13 -16.70 5.32
N ARG A 178 -16.04 -17.61 4.35
CA ARG A 178 -14.88 -17.69 3.43
C ARG A 178 -14.81 -16.45 2.54
N SER A 179 -15.95 -16.03 1.99
CA SER A 179 -16.01 -14.82 1.17
C SER A 179 -15.82 -13.54 2.00
N TYR A 180 -16.28 -13.52 3.27
CA TYR A 180 -15.99 -12.44 4.21
C TYR A 180 -14.49 -12.29 4.44
N ALA A 181 -13.80 -13.37 4.78
CA ALA A 181 -12.36 -13.38 5.00
C ALA A 181 -11.57 -12.97 3.74
N ALA A 182 -11.94 -13.51 2.58
CA ALA A 182 -11.29 -13.16 1.32
C ALA A 182 -11.46 -11.69 0.96
N LEU A 183 -12.65 -11.13 1.10
CA LEU A 183 -12.91 -9.72 0.80
C LEU A 183 -12.28 -8.77 1.83
N ALA A 184 -12.13 -9.18 3.09
CA ALA A 184 -11.35 -8.43 4.08
C ALA A 184 -9.87 -8.33 3.68
N ALA A 185 -9.27 -9.44 3.27
CA ALA A 185 -7.89 -9.43 2.78
C ALA A 185 -7.71 -8.54 1.54
N ILE A 186 -8.66 -8.59 0.59
CA ILE A 186 -8.65 -7.73 -0.60
C ILE A 186 -8.79 -6.26 -0.22
N ALA A 187 -9.67 -5.92 0.73
CA ALA A 187 -9.86 -4.53 1.19
C ALA A 187 -8.55 -3.97 1.78
N ILE A 188 -7.88 -4.73 2.66
CA ILE A 188 -6.60 -4.35 3.25
C ILE A 188 -5.53 -4.16 2.18
N GLN A 189 -5.39 -5.11 1.26
CA GLN A 189 -4.36 -5.06 0.22
C GLN A 189 -4.60 -3.96 -0.80
N SER A 190 -5.85 -3.73 -1.19
CA SER A 190 -6.20 -2.65 -2.09
C SER A 190 -5.92 -1.29 -1.46
N ASN A 191 -6.35 -1.11 -0.21
CA ASN A 191 -6.13 0.13 0.53
C ASN A 191 -4.63 0.44 0.73
N GLN A 192 -3.78 -0.57 0.87
CA GLN A 192 -2.33 -0.41 0.98
C GLN A 192 -1.70 0.30 -0.23
N ASN A 193 -2.33 0.23 -1.41
CA ASN A 193 -1.83 0.92 -2.59
C ASN A 193 -2.18 2.41 -2.62
N ASP A 194 -3.23 2.81 -1.89
CA ASP A 194 -3.78 4.15 -1.91
C ASP A 194 -3.36 5.01 -0.71
N GLN A 195 -2.71 4.39 0.28
CA GLN A 195 -2.28 5.07 1.51
C GLN A 195 -0.87 4.63 1.92
N HIS A 196 -0.25 5.34 2.87
CA HIS A 196 1.02 5.01 3.50
C HIS A 196 0.84 4.83 5.00
N GLY A 197 1.49 3.81 5.57
CA GLY A 197 1.42 3.52 7.00
C GLY A 197 0.49 2.37 7.37
N GLY A 198 0.14 2.27 8.63
CA GLY A 198 -0.65 1.17 9.18
C GLY A 198 -2.13 1.24 8.84
N GLN A 199 -2.77 0.08 8.85
CA GLN A 199 -4.21 -0.08 8.67
C GLN A 199 -4.78 -0.82 9.87
N SER A 200 -6.00 -0.52 10.27
CA SER A 200 -6.70 -1.25 11.32
C SER A 200 -8.16 -1.48 10.98
N ILE A 201 -8.73 -2.52 11.58
CA ILE A 201 -10.15 -2.84 11.50
C ILE A 201 -10.68 -2.92 12.93
N PRO A 202 -11.22 -1.83 13.47
CA PRO A 202 -11.53 -1.72 14.90
C PRO A 202 -12.62 -2.68 15.38
N ASN A 203 -13.49 -3.18 14.50
CA ASN A 203 -14.61 -4.07 14.83
C ASN A 203 -14.57 -5.32 13.93
N PHE A 204 -13.43 -5.98 13.83
CA PHE A 204 -13.22 -7.11 12.93
C PHE A 204 -14.17 -8.27 13.24
N ASP A 205 -14.31 -8.66 14.49
CA ASP A 205 -15.18 -9.73 14.97
C ASP A 205 -16.65 -9.45 14.64
N TYR A 206 -17.14 -8.25 14.88
CA TYR A 206 -18.49 -7.85 14.50
C TYR A 206 -18.71 -7.89 12.98
N ALA A 207 -17.75 -7.43 12.21
CA ALA A 207 -17.83 -7.47 10.75
C ALA A 207 -17.87 -8.91 10.21
N MET A 208 -17.16 -9.84 10.84
CA MET A 208 -17.14 -11.25 10.47
C MET A 208 -18.36 -12.05 10.96
N SER A 209 -19.01 -11.61 12.04
CA SER A 209 -20.11 -12.34 12.69
C SER A 209 -21.27 -12.67 11.75
N ASP A 210 -21.63 -11.77 10.85
CA ASP A 210 -22.67 -12.02 9.86
C ASP A 210 -22.27 -13.11 8.87
N GLY A 211 -21.00 -13.18 8.50
CA GLY A 211 -20.44 -14.26 7.68
C GLY A 211 -20.60 -15.62 8.34
N VAL A 212 -20.33 -15.69 9.64
CA VAL A 212 -20.52 -16.91 10.45
C VAL A 212 -21.99 -17.31 10.52
N ARG A 213 -22.89 -16.35 10.81
CA ARG A 213 -24.34 -16.59 10.86
C ARG A 213 -24.91 -17.10 9.53
N ILE A 214 -24.52 -16.49 8.41
CA ILE A 214 -24.93 -16.91 7.07
C ILE A 214 -24.42 -18.32 6.78
N THR A 215 -23.19 -18.62 7.17
CA THR A 215 -22.58 -19.93 6.98
C THR A 215 -23.31 -21.02 7.78
N TYR A 216 -23.64 -20.73 9.04
CA TYR A 216 -24.42 -21.62 9.87
C TYR A 216 -25.79 -21.95 9.26
N ARG A 217 -26.54 -20.95 8.80
CA ARG A 217 -27.84 -21.15 8.17
C ARG A 217 -27.75 -22.04 6.93
N LYS A 218 -26.72 -21.86 6.12
CA LYS A 218 -26.50 -22.72 4.95
C LYS A 218 -26.23 -24.18 5.35
N PHE A 219 -25.39 -24.40 6.34
CA PHE A 219 -25.10 -25.76 6.80
C PHE A 219 -26.32 -26.38 7.49
N TYR A 220 -27.05 -25.61 8.32
CA TYR A 220 -28.30 -26.08 8.93
C TYR A 220 -29.28 -26.56 7.87
N GLN A 221 -29.59 -25.73 6.88
CA GLN A 221 -30.50 -26.07 5.79
C GLN A 221 -30.04 -27.29 4.99
N SER A 222 -28.74 -27.36 4.68
CA SER A 222 -28.18 -28.50 3.94
C SER A 222 -28.24 -29.80 4.74
N ASN A 223 -27.95 -29.75 6.04
CA ASN A 223 -27.98 -30.95 6.89
C ASN A 223 -29.41 -31.39 7.25
N LEU A 224 -30.33 -30.44 7.41
CA LEU A 224 -31.75 -30.74 7.56
C LEU A 224 -32.28 -31.50 6.32
N LEU A 225 -31.98 -30.98 5.14
CA LEU A 225 -32.36 -31.61 3.88
C LEU A 225 -31.76 -33.02 3.71
N LYS A 226 -30.49 -33.22 3.99
CA LYS A 226 -29.83 -34.51 3.92
C LYS A 226 -30.44 -35.51 4.91
N SER A 227 -30.66 -35.06 6.13
CA SER A 227 -31.24 -35.88 7.19
C SER A 227 -32.68 -36.31 6.90
N LEU A 228 -33.53 -35.36 6.47
CA LEU A 228 -34.89 -35.69 6.06
C LEU A 228 -34.94 -36.66 4.87
N SER A 229 -34.10 -36.45 3.86
CA SER A 229 -33.97 -37.34 2.70
C SER A 229 -33.58 -38.76 3.13
N LEU A 230 -32.59 -38.87 4.02
CA LEU A 230 -32.11 -40.17 4.52
C LEU A 230 -33.17 -40.91 5.33
N LEU A 231 -33.87 -40.21 6.23
CA LEU A 231 -34.87 -40.80 7.15
C LEU A 231 -36.18 -41.13 6.45
N THR A 232 -36.53 -40.40 5.40
CA THR A 232 -37.82 -40.60 4.69
C THR A 232 -37.70 -41.36 3.38
N GLY A 233 -36.47 -41.53 2.86
CA GLY A 233 -36.19 -42.13 1.54
C GLY A 233 -36.62 -41.27 0.34
N LYS A 234 -37.01 -39.99 0.58
CA LYS A 234 -37.36 -39.06 -0.51
C LYS A 234 -36.10 -38.46 -1.17
N ASP A 235 -36.20 -38.12 -2.45
CA ASP A 235 -35.10 -37.46 -3.17
C ASP A 235 -34.85 -36.05 -2.62
N GLN A 236 -33.59 -35.68 -2.47
CA GLN A 236 -33.21 -34.35 -1.95
C GLN A 236 -33.71 -33.20 -2.83
N LYS A 237 -33.78 -33.39 -4.15
CA LYS A 237 -34.26 -32.36 -5.07
C LYS A 237 -35.74 -32.03 -4.88
N ASP A 238 -36.52 -33.06 -4.59
CA ASP A 238 -37.95 -32.87 -4.33
C ASP A 238 -38.21 -32.10 -3.01
N LEU A 239 -37.36 -32.36 -2.02
CA LEU A 239 -37.44 -31.69 -0.71
C LEU A 239 -36.86 -30.28 -0.71
N GLU A 240 -35.86 -30.02 -1.55
CA GLU A 240 -35.09 -28.78 -1.52
C GLU A 240 -35.95 -27.53 -1.74
N GLN A 241 -36.92 -27.62 -2.69
CA GLN A 241 -37.77 -26.47 -2.99
C GLN A 241 -38.74 -26.18 -1.84
N ASP A 242 -39.30 -27.21 -1.24
CA ASP A 242 -40.24 -27.05 -0.13
C ASP A 242 -39.55 -26.50 1.12
N ILE A 243 -38.38 -27.02 1.48
CA ILE A 243 -37.62 -26.54 2.63
C ILE A 243 -37.14 -25.11 2.40
N LYS A 244 -36.66 -24.77 1.20
CA LYS A 244 -36.23 -23.40 0.86
C LYS A 244 -37.39 -22.41 0.95
N ARG A 245 -38.57 -22.78 0.47
CA ARG A 245 -39.78 -21.94 0.56
C ARG A 245 -40.16 -21.74 2.00
N LEU A 246 -40.24 -22.82 2.79
CA LEU A 246 -40.58 -22.75 4.21
C LEU A 246 -39.62 -21.81 4.97
N HIS A 247 -38.32 -22.00 4.79
CA HIS A 247 -37.32 -21.14 5.46
C HIS A 247 -37.37 -19.68 5.00
N ALA A 248 -37.71 -19.41 3.73
CA ALA A 248 -37.92 -18.06 3.25
C ALA A 248 -39.12 -17.38 3.92
N GLU A 249 -40.26 -18.10 4.00
CA GLU A 249 -41.46 -17.61 4.68
C GLU A 249 -41.24 -17.38 6.19
N MET A 250 -40.46 -18.25 6.82
CA MET A 250 -40.08 -18.09 8.23
C MET A 250 -39.12 -16.91 8.44
N ASP A 251 -38.18 -16.68 7.52
CA ASP A 251 -37.23 -15.55 7.61
C ASP A 251 -37.96 -14.19 7.45
N GLU A 252 -39.04 -14.10 6.68
CA GLU A 252 -39.87 -12.89 6.56
C GLU A 252 -40.48 -12.43 7.90
N VAL A 253 -40.76 -13.38 8.80
CA VAL A 253 -41.26 -13.10 10.14
C VAL A 253 -40.14 -13.10 11.20
N GLY A 254 -38.89 -13.15 10.78
CA GLY A 254 -37.71 -13.10 11.67
C GLY A 254 -37.34 -14.43 12.32
N LEU A 255 -38.02 -15.52 11.99
CA LEU A 255 -37.74 -16.87 12.49
C LEU A 255 -36.69 -17.56 11.60
N ARG A 256 -35.50 -17.79 12.16
CA ARG A 256 -34.37 -18.36 11.44
C ARG A 256 -33.46 -19.16 12.36
N PRO A 257 -32.72 -20.14 11.82
CA PRO A 257 -31.75 -20.86 12.61
C PRO A 257 -30.58 -19.95 13.02
N THR A 258 -30.26 -20.00 14.31
CA THR A 258 -29.19 -19.21 14.95
C THR A 258 -28.18 -20.10 15.65
N LEU A 259 -26.95 -19.60 15.85
CA LEU A 259 -25.90 -20.31 16.62
C LEU A 259 -26.30 -20.47 18.09
N GLU A 260 -26.97 -19.48 18.66
CA GLU A 260 -27.56 -19.60 19.97
C GLU A 260 -28.89 -20.38 19.87
N PRO A 261 -29.27 -21.14 20.92
CA PRO A 261 -30.53 -21.87 20.93
C PRO A 261 -31.72 -20.96 20.66
N ASN A 262 -32.51 -21.27 19.63
CA ASN A 262 -33.72 -20.53 19.25
C ASN A 262 -34.95 -21.46 19.27
N GLN A 263 -35.52 -21.64 20.45
CA GLN A 263 -36.66 -22.56 20.63
C GLN A 263 -37.87 -22.15 19.80
N GLU A 264 -38.11 -20.84 19.63
CA GLU A 264 -39.25 -20.34 18.84
C GLU A 264 -39.13 -20.76 17.37
N PHE A 265 -37.94 -20.69 16.80
CA PHE A 265 -37.66 -21.19 15.45
C PHE A 265 -37.86 -22.71 15.37
N VAL A 266 -37.27 -23.47 16.30
CA VAL A 266 -37.37 -24.95 16.31
C VAL A 266 -38.83 -25.40 16.40
N ASP A 267 -39.61 -24.80 17.27
CA ASP A 267 -41.06 -25.14 17.45
C ASP A 267 -41.88 -24.80 16.20
N ALA A 268 -41.60 -23.65 15.58
CA ALA A 268 -42.26 -23.24 14.35
C ALA A 268 -41.92 -24.18 13.18
N GLU A 269 -40.65 -24.48 12.98
CA GLU A 269 -40.18 -25.41 11.94
C GLU A 269 -40.74 -26.81 12.15
N THR A 270 -40.71 -27.31 13.39
CA THR A 270 -41.31 -28.61 13.74
C THR A 270 -42.79 -28.66 13.36
N ARG A 271 -43.56 -27.63 13.69
CA ARG A 271 -44.97 -27.53 13.37
C ARG A 271 -45.26 -27.57 11.88
N GLU A 272 -44.50 -26.82 11.12
CA GLU A 272 -44.69 -26.77 9.67
C GLU A 272 -44.24 -28.07 8.97
N LEU A 273 -43.09 -28.61 9.34
CA LEU A 273 -42.60 -29.86 8.76
C LEU A 273 -43.41 -31.08 9.17
N SER A 274 -44.03 -31.07 10.37
CA SER A 274 -44.90 -32.16 10.83
C SER A 274 -46.23 -32.26 10.06
N LYS A 275 -46.54 -31.29 9.21
CA LYS A 275 -47.66 -31.41 8.27
C LYS A 275 -47.33 -32.36 7.10
N ILE A 276 -46.07 -32.64 6.85
CA ILE A 276 -45.56 -33.41 5.70
C ILE A 276 -44.85 -34.68 6.13
N PHE A 277 -44.22 -34.67 7.32
CA PHE A 277 -43.39 -35.75 7.84
C PHE A 277 -43.85 -36.15 9.26
N ASP A 278 -43.45 -37.35 9.69
CA ASP A 278 -43.61 -37.78 11.06
C ASP A 278 -42.87 -36.84 12.04
N PRO A 279 -43.52 -36.36 13.12
CA PRO A 279 -42.89 -35.46 14.07
C PRO A 279 -41.57 -35.99 14.70
N GLU A 280 -41.48 -37.31 14.93
CA GLU A 280 -40.25 -37.90 15.48
C GLU A 280 -39.12 -37.80 14.51
N ILE A 281 -39.37 -38.01 13.20
CA ILE A 281 -38.42 -37.85 12.13
C ILE A 281 -37.94 -36.40 12.04
N VAL A 282 -38.86 -35.43 12.12
CA VAL A 282 -38.53 -34.00 12.08
C VAL A 282 -37.63 -33.62 13.24
N ILE A 283 -37.95 -34.02 14.47
CA ILE A 283 -37.12 -33.72 15.65
C ILE A 283 -35.74 -34.35 15.56
N GLN A 284 -35.64 -35.58 15.04
CA GLN A 284 -34.34 -36.20 14.82
C GLN A 284 -33.49 -35.47 13.75
N ALA A 285 -34.15 -35.06 12.66
CA ALA A 285 -33.50 -34.32 11.58
C ALA A 285 -32.98 -32.94 12.03
N GLN A 286 -33.81 -32.22 12.81
CA GLN A 286 -33.43 -30.92 13.41
C GLN A 286 -32.21 -31.04 14.35
N LYS A 287 -32.22 -31.99 15.28
CA LYS A 287 -31.10 -32.23 16.19
C LYS A 287 -29.82 -32.58 15.46
N PHE A 288 -29.90 -33.38 14.40
CA PHE A 288 -28.78 -33.70 13.56
C PHE A 288 -28.30 -32.44 12.82
N ALA A 289 -29.22 -31.70 12.20
CA ALA A 289 -28.88 -30.48 11.43
C ALA A 289 -28.23 -29.43 12.33
N GLU A 290 -28.70 -29.19 13.52
CA GLU A 290 -28.14 -28.22 14.48
C GLU A 290 -26.70 -28.63 14.86
N LYS A 291 -26.50 -29.88 15.29
CA LYS A 291 -25.20 -30.40 15.71
C LYS A 291 -24.16 -30.32 14.59
N GLU A 292 -24.50 -30.83 13.41
CA GLU A 292 -23.57 -30.85 12.28
C GLU A 292 -23.32 -29.45 11.72
N ALA A 293 -24.35 -28.59 11.63
CA ALA A 293 -24.17 -27.21 11.20
C ALA A 293 -23.24 -26.43 12.12
N TYR A 294 -23.32 -26.65 13.44
CA TYR A 294 -22.39 -26.02 14.38
C TYR A 294 -20.95 -26.46 14.12
N ALA A 295 -20.71 -27.77 14.03
CA ALA A 295 -19.39 -28.34 13.82
C ALA A 295 -18.77 -27.92 12.45
N GLU A 296 -19.58 -27.93 11.38
CA GLU A 296 -19.15 -27.51 10.06
C GLU A 296 -18.90 -26.00 9.99
N THR A 297 -19.68 -25.19 10.69
CA THR A 297 -19.49 -23.74 10.77
C THR A 297 -18.22 -23.39 11.52
N ASP A 298 -17.98 -24.00 12.67
CA ASP A 298 -16.76 -23.80 13.48
C ASP A 298 -15.52 -24.14 12.66
N LYS A 299 -15.49 -25.33 12.07
CA LYS A 299 -14.38 -25.77 11.20
C LYS A 299 -14.17 -24.83 10.02
N THR A 300 -15.26 -24.39 9.36
CA THR A 300 -15.17 -23.51 8.19
C THR A 300 -14.69 -22.12 8.58
N THR A 301 -15.13 -21.62 9.73
CA THR A 301 -14.66 -20.34 10.29
C THR A 301 -13.18 -20.39 10.62
N PHE A 302 -12.75 -21.44 11.30
CA PHE A 302 -11.32 -21.64 11.59
C PHE A 302 -10.47 -21.62 10.31
N GLN A 303 -10.86 -22.41 9.30
CA GLN A 303 -10.16 -22.47 8.01
C GLN A 303 -10.17 -21.13 7.27
N ALA A 304 -11.25 -20.37 7.36
CA ALA A 304 -11.34 -19.04 6.74
C ALA A 304 -10.40 -18.05 7.41
N MET A 305 -10.29 -18.07 8.73
CA MET A 305 -9.35 -17.22 9.49
C MET A 305 -7.90 -17.64 9.27
N GLU A 306 -7.62 -18.92 9.23
CA GLU A 306 -6.29 -19.44 8.88
C GLU A 306 -5.86 -18.95 7.49
N ALA A 307 -6.73 -19.09 6.48
CA ALA A 307 -6.46 -18.59 5.13
C ALA A 307 -6.30 -17.06 5.09
N PHE A 308 -7.07 -16.31 5.88
CA PHE A 308 -6.95 -14.86 6.00
C PHE A 308 -5.57 -14.47 6.53
N VAL A 309 -5.12 -15.08 7.62
CA VAL A 309 -3.79 -14.82 8.20
C VAL A 309 -2.67 -15.20 7.23
N HIS A 310 -2.77 -16.36 6.56
CA HIS A 310 -1.81 -16.76 5.54
C HIS A 310 -1.74 -15.79 4.37
N ASN A 311 -2.89 -15.31 3.90
CA ASN A 311 -2.94 -14.33 2.82
C ASN A 311 -2.23 -13.02 3.22
N LEU A 312 -2.50 -12.49 4.41
CA LEU A 312 -1.86 -11.27 4.88
C LEU A 312 -0.34 -11.42 5.10
N ASN A 313 0.10 -12.60 5.55
CA ASN A 313 1.52 -12.88 5.78
C ASN A 313 2.31 -13.14 4.49
N SER A 314 1.68 -13.63 3.43
CA SER A 314 2.37 -14.09 2.22
C SER A 314 2.12 -13.22 0.99
N MET A 315 1.03 -12.47 0.96
CA MET A 315 0.72 -11.60 -0.18
C MET A 315 1.32 -10.20 0.03
N HIS A 316 1.85 -9.65 -1.05
CA HIS A 316 2.38 -8.29 -1.08
C HIS A 316 1.44 -7.40 -1.90
N SER A 317 1.09 -6.23 -1.38
CA SER A 317 0.26 -5.25 -2.11
C SER A 317 0.97 -4.70 -3.34
N ARG A 318 2.29 -4.64 -3.29
CA ARG A 318 3.21 -4.25 -4.36
C ARG A 318 4.51 -5.01 -4.18
N ALA A 319 5.33 -5.12 -5.24
CA ALA A 319 6.57 -5.88 -5.19
C ALA A 319 7.50 -5.39 -4.08
N GLY A 320 7.93 -6.30 -3.21
CA GLY A 320 8.82 -6.02 -2.10
C GLY A 320 8.19 -5.29 -0.90
N ALA A 321 6.85 -5.07 -0.90
CA ALA A 321 6.17 -4.42 0.22
C ALA A 321 5.22 -5.37 0.93
N GLN A 322 5.36 -5.51 2.24
CA GLN A 322 4.40 -6.20 3.10
C GLN A 322 3.12 -5.35 3.27
N THR A 323 2.05 -6.01 3.71
CA THR A 323 0.78 -5.34 4.03
C THR A 323 0.65 -5.21 5.55
N PRO A 324 1.07 -4.09 6.17
CA PRO A 324 0.94 -3.91 7.60
C PRO A 324 -0.53 -3.77 7.98
N PHE A 325 -0.93 -4.50 9.01
CA PHE A 325 -2.30 -4.59 9.47
C PHE A 325 -2.35 -4.81 10.99
N SER A 326 -3.30 -4.18 11.68
CA SER A 326 -3.59 -4.37 13.10
C SER A 326 -5.11 -4.33 13.39
#